data_a270c12c6526838106ab17a9b17c0ee2
#
_entry.id   a270c12c6526838106ab17a9b17c0ee2
#
_cell.length_a   1.000
_cell.length_b   1.000
_cell.length_c   1.000
_cell.angle_alpha   90.00
_cell.angle_beta   90.00
_cell.angle_gamma   90.00
#
_symmetry.space_group_name_H-M   'P 1'
#
loop_
_entity.id
_entity.type
_entity.pdbx_description
1 polymer ?
#
loop_
_entity_poly.entity_id
_entity_poly.type
_entity_poly.pdbx_seq_one_letter_code
_entity_poly.pdbx_strand_id
1 'polypeptide(L)'
;VGDRAAVVAHEAANAGDITAVTARLSERGGMRCWFVDVEFASGALGHLDLAVAVRMDWHEGFEVYGEKGSIVAKTFNPWYYKSSEVDIFREADGSTHRVLGADGHFYRRQLEAFADAILTGAPNEAADIEDGLASVRGMVAIARSVETGGRVALADVTGAV
;
A
#
# COMPACT_ATOMS: atom_id res chain seq x y z
N VAL A 1 1.83 24.92 -0.65
CA VAL A 1 2.66 23.67 -0.61
C VAL A 1 1.79 22.47 -0.19
N GLY A 2 0.72 22.66 0.63
CA GLY A 2 -0.16 21.59 1.09
C GLY A 2 -1.06 20.97 0.00
N ASP A 3 -1.47 21.74 -0.99
CA ASP A 3 -2.46 21.31 -2.00
C ASP A 3 -1.96 20.26 -3.02
N ARG A 4 -0.65 20.18 -3.23
CA ARG A 4 -0.07 19.39 -4.32
C ARG A 4 0.19 17.92 -3.94
N ALA A 5 0.55 17.66 -2.70
CA ALA A 5 0.70 16.29 -2.19
C ALA A 5 -0.68 15.62 -2.00
N ALA A 6 -1.70 16.40 -1.63
CA ALA A 6 -3.07 15.91 -1.50
C ALA A 6 -3.68 15.47 -2.83
N VAL A 7 -3.39 16.17 -3.95
CA VAL A 7 -3.88 15.77 -5.28
C VAL A 7 -3.29 14.43 -5.72
N VAL A 8 -2.01 14.18 -5.46
CA VAL A 8 -1.35 12.94 -5.84
C VAL A 8 -1.80 11.77 -4.95
N ALA A 9 -1.96 12.00 -3.64
CA ALA A 9 -2.53 11.00 -2.74
C ALA A 9 -3.99 10.69 -3.11
N HIS A 10 -4.76 11.67 -3.57
CA HIS A 10 -6.12 11.48 -4.03
C HIS A 10 -6.19 10.66 -5.35
N GLU A 11 -5.26 10.85 -6.26
CA GLU A 11 -5.19 10.05 -7.50
C GLU A 11 -4.75 8.59 -7.23
N ALA A 12 -3.84 8.37 -6.28
CA ALA A 12 -3.49 7.03 -5.82
C ALA A 12 -4.64 6.34 -5.06
N ALA A 13 -5.43 7.09 -4.30
CA ALA A 13 -6.63 6.60 -3.63
C ALA A 13 -7.77 6.25 -4.61
N ASN A 14 -7.71 6.72 -5.85
CA ASN A 14 -8.73 6.43 -6.88
C ASN A 14 -8.60 5.06 -7.55
N ALA A 15 -7.64 4.22 -7.17
CA ALA A 15 -7.63 2.82 -7.60
C ALA A 15 -8.90 2.09 -7.11
N GLY A 16 -9.48 2.55 -5.98
CA GLY A 16 -10.69 1.98 -5.40
C GLY A 16 -10.44 0.67 -4.68
N ASP A 17 -11.52 -0.01 -4.35
CA ASP A 17 -11.44 -1.28 -3.63
C ASP A 17 -10.83 -2.39 -4.48
N ILE A 18 -10.10 -3.29 -3.85
CA ILE A 18 -9.63 -4.52 -4.49
C ILE A 18 -10.85 -5.41 -4.77
N THR A 19 -11.00 -5.84 -6.00
CA THR A 19 -12.09 -6.73 -6.44
C THR A 19 -11.68 -8.17 -6.57
N ALA A 20 -10.43 -8.43 -6.96
CA ALA A 20 -9.90 -9.78 -7.08
C ALA A 20 -8.38 -9.82 -6.98
N VAL A 21 -7.86 -11.01 -6.69
CA VAL A 21 -6.42 -11.28 -6.69
C VAL A 21 -6.11 -12.60 -7.38
N THR A 22 -4.91 -12.68 -7.98
CA THR A 22 -4.30 -13.92 -8.45
C THR A 22 -2.90 -14.00 -7.88
N ALA A 23 -2.61 -15.06 -7.12
CA ALA A 23 -1.36 -15.16 -6.37
C ALA A 23 -0.62 -16.46 -6.61
N ARG A 24 0.71 -16.38 -6.54
CA ARG A 24 1.61 -17.53 -6.55
C ARG A 24 2.61 -17.41 -5.42
N LEU A 25 2.95 -18.53 -4.82
CA LEU A 25 3.96 -18.63 -3.77
C LEU A 25 5.13 -19.47 -4.28
N SER A 26 6.34 -18.95 -4.11
CA SER A 26 7.59 -19.68 -4.29
C SER A 26 8.29 -19.86 -2.95
N GLU A 27 8.64 -21.10 -2.61
CA GLU A 27 9.34 -21.42 -1.37
C GLU A 27 10.65 -22.16 -1.70
N ARG A 28 11.78 -21.58 -1.30
CA ARG A 28 13.11 -22.20 -1.49
C ARG A 28 14.07 -21.79 -0.39
N GLY A 29 14.74 -22.75 0.22
CA GLY A 29 15.81 -22.50 1.19
C GLY A 29 15.38 -21.66 2.40
N GLY A 30 14.13 -21.79 2.82
CA GLY A 30 13.53 -21.02 3.89
C GLY A 30 13.00 -19.63 3.47
N MET A 31 13.23 -19.20 2.23
CA MET A 31 12.65 -17.97 1.68
C MET A 31 11.24 -18.26 1.17
N ARG A 32 10.37 -17.26 1.33
CA ARG A 32 9.01 -17.24 0.78
C ARG A 32 8.80 -15.98 -0.03
N CYS A 33 8.35 -16.13 -1.27
CA CYS A 33 8.04 -15.01 -2.16
C CYS A 33 6.64 -15.20 -2.73
N TRP A 34 5.76 -14.22 -2.48
CA TRP A 34 4.45 -14.13 -3.07
C TRP A 34 4.50 -13.14 -4.23
N PHE A 35 3.91 -13.52 -5.33
CA PHE A 35 3.68 -12.71 -6.52
C PHE A 35 2.17 -12.60 -6.69
N VAL A 36 1.63 -11.39 -6.57
CA VAL A 36 0.19 -11.16 -6.50
C VAL A 36 -0.23 -10.13 -7.52
N ASP A 37 -1.05 -10.53 -8.47
CA ASP A 37 -1.76 -9.60 -9.34
C ASP A 37 -3.06 -9.16 -8.66
N VAL A 38 -3.36 -7.88 -8.71
CA VAL A 38 -4.49 -7.23 -8.03
C VAL A 38 -5.36 -6.51 -9.05
N GLU A 39 -6.66 -6.72 -8.97
CA GLU A 39 -7.67 -6.01 -9.77
C GLU A 39 -8.43 -5.05 -8.86
N PHE A 40 -8.60 -3.80 -9.32
CA PHE A 40 -9.32 -2.77 -8.60
C PHE A 40 -10.68 -2.46 -9.23
N ALA A 41 -11.60 -1.90 -8.43
CA ALA A 41 -12.94 -1.53 -8.88
C ALA A 41 -12.95 -0.47 -9.99
N SER A 42 -11.93 0.38 -10.04
CA SER A 42 -11.74 1.37 -11.12
C SER A 42 -11.32 0.78 -12.46
N GLY A 43 -10.93 -0.50 -12.49
CA GLY A 43 -10.28 -1.14 -13.64
C GLY A 43 -8.75 -1.02 -13.62
N ALA A 44 -8.17 -0.34 -12.66
CA ALA A 44 -6.73 -0.34 -12.46
C ALA A 44 -6.23 -1.75 -12.13
N LEU A 45 -4.98 -2.03 -12.50
CA LEU A 45 -4.29 -3.27 -12.17
C LEU A 45 -3.10 -2.97 -11.26
N GLY A 46 -2.85 -3.85 -10.32
CA GLY A 46 -1.70 -3.77 -9.43
C GLY A 46 -0.92 -5.07 -9.41
N HIS A 47 0.32 -4.96 -9.00
CA HIS A 47 1.18 -6.11 -8.71
C HIS A 47 1.85 -5.91 -7.36
N LEU A 48 1.86 -6.95 -6.54
CA LEU A 48 2.47 -6.94 -5.23
C LEU A 48 3.47 -8.08 -5.12
N ASP A 49 4.73 -7.73 -4.87
CA ASP A 49 5.77 -8.66 -4.49
C ASP A 49 5.99 -8.61 -2.98
N LEU A 50 5.78 -9.74 -2.32
CA LEU A 50 6.08 -9.90 -0.91
C LEU A 50 7.13 -10.99 -0.74
N ALA A 51 8.22 -10.65 -0.05
CA ALA A 51 9.29 -11.61 0.20
C ALA A 51 9.72 -11.58 1.67
N VAL A 52 9.82 -12.75 2.28
CA VAL A 52 10.29 -12.91 3.67
C VAL A 52 11.45 -13.87 3.74
N ALA A 53 12.29 -13.67 4.74
CA ALA A 53 13.53 -14.44 4.95
C ALA A 53 14.51 -14.38 3.75
N VAL A 54 14.44 -13.30 2.97
CA VAL A 54 15.38 -13.02 1.88
C VAL A 54 16.72 -12.53 2.42
N ARG A 55 17.77 -12.70 1.60
CA ARG A 55 19.13 -12.32 1.98
C ARG A 55 19.46 -10.93 1.44
N MET A 56 18.75 -9.95 1.93
CA MET A 56 18.95 -8.53 1.63
C MET A 56 18.52 -7.68 2.80
N ASP A 57 18.92 -6.43 2.79
CA ASP A 57 18.44 -5.43 3.74
C ASP A 57 16.96 -5.08 3.49
N TRP A 58 16.36 -4.31 4.38
CA TRP A 58 14.98 -3.86 4.27
C TRP A 58 14.74 -3.14 2.93
N HIS A 59 13.76 -3.61 2.20
CA HIS A 59 13.32 -3.01 0.95
C HIS A 59 11.80 -2.99 0.92
N GLU A 60 11.23 -1.81 0.88
CA GLU A 60 9.80 -1.59 0.80
C GLU A 60 9.53 -0.33 -0.01
N GLY A 61 8.48 -0.33 -0.79
CA GLY A 61 8.09 0.81 -1.59
C GLY A 61 6.89 0.49 -2.46
N PHE A 62 6.46 1.49 -3.22
CA PHE A 62 5.41 1.33 -4.22
C PHE A 62 5.65 2.26 -5.41
N GLU A 63 5.07 1.89 -6.52
CA GLU A 63 5.06 2.67 -7.75
C GLU A 63 3.61 2.80 -8.23
N VAL A 64 3.25 3.99 -8.69
CA VAL A 64 1.94 4.25 -9.28
C VAL A 64 2.14 4.93 -10.63
N TYR A 65 1.55 4.38 -11.66
CA TYR A 65 1.58 4.90 -13.02
C TYR A 65 0.18 5.32 -13.42
N GLY A 66 -0.07 6.62 -13.52
CA GLY A 66 -1.35 7.20 -13.89
C GLY A 66 -1.27 8.04 -15.16
N GLU A 67 -2.41 8.41 -15.70
CA GLU A 67 -2.51 9.18 -16.94
C GLU A 67 -1.85 10.57 -16.86
N LYS A 68 -1.79 11.16 -15.67
CA LYS A 68 -1.28 12.53 -15.45
C LYS A 68 0.08 12.58 -14.78
N GLY A 69 0.66 11.42 -14.47
CA GLY A 69 1.95 11.34 -13.82
C GLY A 69 2.21 10.01 -13.16
N SER A 70 3.36 9.91 -12.53
CA SER A 70 3.81 8.70 -11.85
C SER A 70 4.41 9.03 -10.49
N ILE A 71 4.30 8.09 -9.56
CA ILE A 71 4.89 8.18 -8.23
C ILE A 71 5.80 6.97 -8.05
N VAL A 72 7.00 7.22 -7.55
CA VAL A 72 7.91 6.19 -7.07
C VAL A 72 8.23 6.50 -5.62
N ALA A 73 7.88 5.62 -4.72
CA ALA A 73 8.08 5.78 -3.30
C ALA A 73 8.90 4.64 -2.72
N LYS A 74 9.80 4.98 -1.81
CA LYS A 74 10.58 4.03 -1.03
C LYS A 74 10.42 4.33 0.45
N THR A 75 10.11 3.30 1.22
CA THR A 75 10.03 3.37 2.68
C THR A 75 11.34 2.85 3.26
N PHE A 76 11.91 3.59 4.21
CA PHE A 76 13.10 3.16 4.93
C PHE A 76 12.70 2.39 6.19
N ASN A 77 13.63 1.63 6.70
CA ASN A 77 13.46 0.92 7.96
C ASN A 77 12.92 1.90 9.03
N PRO A 78 11.84 1.54 9.76
CA PRO A 78 11.17 2.41 10.72
C PRO A 78 12.05 2.96 11.84
N TRP A 79 13.22 2.40 12.02
CA TRP A 79 14.21 2.83 13.01
C TRP A 79 15.19 3.89 12.49
N TYR A 80 15.12 4.23 11.19
CA TYR A 80 15.96 5.27 10.59
C TYR A 80 15.33 6.64 10.75
N TYR A 81 16.15 7.69 10.77
CA TYR A 81 15.68 9.07 10.83
C TYR A 81 14.86 9.47 9.61
N LYS A 82 15.26 8.98 8.44
CA LYS A 82 14.55 9.22 7.20
C LYS A 82 13.48 8.15 7.01
N SER A 83 12.22 8.56 6.95
CA SER A 83 11.08 7.64 6.83
C SER A 83 10.81 7.21 5.40
N SER A 84 11.02 8.09 4.40
CA SER A 84 10.70 7.79 3.01
C SER A 84 11.46 8.67 2.00
N GLU A 85 11.46 8.22 0.76
CA GLU A 85 11.74 9.03 -0.44
C GLU A 85 10.54 8.90 -1.38
N VAL A 86 10.11 10.04 -1.95
CA VAL A 86 9.00 10.05 -2.90
C VAL A 86 9.36 10.95 -4.07
N ASP A 87 9.38 10.38 -5.26
CA ASP A 87 9.54 11.09 -6.52
C ASP A 87 8.20 11.12 -7.25
N ILE A 88 7.79 12.30 -7.70
CA ILE A 88 6.54 12.53 -8.40
C ILE A 88 6.86 13.11 -9.76
N PHE A 89 6.59 12.38 -10.83
CA PHE A 89 6.61 12.89 -12.19
C PHE A 89 5.23 13.46 -12.54
N ARG A 90 5.20 14.63 -13.19
CA ARG A 90 3.98 15.29 -13.65
C ARG A 90 4.04 15.49 -15.14
N GLU A 91 3.05 15.00 -15.88
CA GLU A 91 2.95 15.18 -17.32
C GLU A 91 2.74 16.65 -17.71
N ALA A 92 1.95 17.39 -16.95
CA ALA A 92 1.54 18.77 -17.27
C ALA A 92 2.72 19.73 -17.53
N ASP A 93 3.86 19.52 -16.89
CA ASP A 93 5.07 20.35 -17.04
C ASP A 93 6.34 19.53 -17.29
N GLY A 94 6.22 18.21 -17.43
CA GLY A 94 7.34 17.30 -17.64
C GLY A 94 8.37 17.30 -16.50
N SER A 95 7.98 17.73 -15.31
CA SER A 95 8.89 17.87 -14.17
C SER A 95 8.83 16.66 -13.24
N THR A 96 9.96 16.37 -12.60
CA THR A 96 10.04 15.42 -11.47
C THR A 96 10.28 16.21 -10.18
N HIS A 97 9.43 15.99 -9.21
CA HIS A 97 9.55 16.61 -7.89
C HIS A 97 9.92 15.54 -6.85
N ARG A 98 11.04 15.73 -6.19
CA ARG A 98 11.36 14.94 -5.00
C ARG A 98 10.78 15.62 -3.77
N VAL A 99 9.88 14.92 -3.10
CA VAL A 99 9.33 15.35 -1.83
C VAL A 99 10.36 15.06 -0.74
N LEU A 100 10.74 16.10 0.01
CA LEU A 100 11.61 15.90 1.17
C LEU A 100 10.84 15.08 2.22
N GLY A 101 11.38 13.94 2.56
CA GLY A 101 10.81 13.08 3.60
C GLY A 101 10.77 13.84 4.94
N ALA A 102 9.70 13.67 5.68
CA ALA A 102 9.62 14.21 7.03
C ALA A 102 10.47 13.37 7.98
N ASP A 103 11.29 14.02 8.80
CA ASP A 103 11.89 13.39 9.98
C ASP A 103 10.77 13.11 10.97
N GLY A 104 10.20 11.92 10.94
CA GLY A 104 9.09 11.61 11.82
C GLY A 104 8.92 10.11 12.01
N HIS A 105 8.88 9.70 13.25
CA HIS A 105 8.48 8.36 13.60
C HIS A 105 7.00 8.18 13.27
N PHE A 106 6.67 7.50 12.19
CA PHE A 106 5.30 7.30 11.74
C PHE A 106 4.45 6.53 12.78
N TYR A 107 5.02 5.63 13.56
CA TYR A 107 4.33 4.99 14.70
C TYR A 107 3.94 6.00 15.78
N ARG A 108 4.80 6.98 16.08
CA ARG A 108 4.46 8.06 17.01
C ARG A 108 3.28 8.88 16.45
N ARG A 109 3.33 9.26 15.18
CA ARG A 109 2.23 10.02 14.55
C ARG A 109 0.92 9.26 14.55
N GLN A 110 0.96 7.94 14.33
CA GLN A 110 -0.22 7.09 14.42
C GLN A 110 -0.84 7.14 15.81
N LEU A 111 -0.03 7.02 16.86
CA LEU A 111 -0.50 7.08 18.25
C LEU A 111 -1.02 8.47 18.61
N GLU A 112 -0.35 9.54 18.18
CA GLU A 112 -0.77 10.92 18.40
C GLU A 112 -2.12 11.18 17.70
N ALA A 113 -2.28 10.81 16.43
CA ALA A 113 -3.54 10.97 15.70
C ALA A 113 -4.70 10.18 16.35
N PHE A 114 -4.44 8.97 16.82
CA PHE A 114 -5.44 8.19 17.54
C PHE A 114 -5.83 8.83 18.88
N ALA A 115 -4.84 9.33 19.63
CA ALA A 115 -5.09 10.05 20.88
C ALA A 115 -5.92 11.34 20.64
N ASP A 116 -5.58 12.10 19.62
CA ASP A 116 -6.31 13.32 19.26
C ASP A 116 -7.76 13.02 18.86
N ALA A 117 -8.00 11.96 18.10
CA ALA A 117 -9.36 11.51 17.76
C ALA A 117 -10.18 11.19 19.01
N ILE A 118 -9.60 10.54 20.02
CA ILE A 118 -10.28 10.22 21.28
C ILE A 118 -10.52 11.48 22.14
N LEU A 119 -9.50 12.32 22.28
CA LEU A 119 -9.54 13.43 23.22
C LEU A 119 -10.32 14.64 22.72
N THR A 120 -10.33 14.87 21.41
CA THR A 120 -10.91 16.07 20.81
C THR A 120 -12.13 15.78 19.93
N GLY A 121 -12.38 14.51 19.58
CA GLY A 121 -13.37 14.13 18.57
C GLY A 121 -12.97 14.51 17.15
N ALA A 122 -11.69 14.77 16.90
CA ALA A 122 -11.17 15.01 15.55
C ALA A 122 -11.43 13.81 14.64
N PRO A 123 -11.66 14.02 13.32
CA PRO A 123 -11.75 12.92 12.38
C PRO A 123 -10.47 12.06 12.42
N ASN A 124 -10.63 10.75 12.39
CA ASN A 124 -9.51 9.85 12.22
C ASN A 124 -9.03 9.95 10.75
N GLU A 125 -7.84 10.50 10.53
CA GLU A 125 -7.22 10.58 9.20
C GLU A 125 -6.40 9.31 8.86
N ALA A 126 -6.27 8.37 9.80
CA ALA A 126 -5.60 7.09 9.61
C ALA A 126 -6.60 5.99 9.21
N ALA A 127 -6.09 4.82 8.85
CA ALA A 127 -6.90 3.65 8.55
C ALA A 127 -7.86 3.33 9.70
N ASP A 128 -9.11 3.06 9.35
CA ASP A 128 -10.16 2.66 10.29
C ASP A 128 -10.37 1.13 10.33
N ILE A 129 -11.44 0.69 11.00
CA ILE A 129 -11.73 -0.73 11.13
C ILE A 129 -12.14 -1.37 9.80
N GLU A 130 -12.78 -0.60 8.91
CA GLU A 130 -13.20 -1.11 7.59
C GLU A 130 -11.99 -1.29 6.68
N ASP A 131 -11.01 -0.38 6.73
CA ASP A 131 -9.72 -0.52 6.05
C ASP A 131 -8.96 -1.75 6.55
N GLY A 132 -8.97 -1.97 7.87
CA GLY A 132 -8.39 -3.16 8.48
C GLY A 132 -9.06 -4.44 8.00
N LEU A 133 -10.39 -4.44 7.93
CA LEU A 133 -11.17 -5.59 7.43
C LEU A 133 -10.92 -5.85 5.95
N ALA A 134 -10.84 -4.80 5.13
CA ALA A 134 -10.51 -4.92 3.71
C ALA A 134 -9.13 -5.55 3.51
N SER A 135 -8.14 -5.12 4.31
CA SER A 135 -6.77 -5.68 4.29
C SER A 135 -6.76 -7.17 4.66
N VAL A 136 -7.49 -7.57 5.70
CA VAL A 136 -7.61 -8.99 6.10
C VAL A 136 -8.29 -9.82 5.01
N ARG A 137 -9.36 -9.32 4.41
CA ARG A 137 -10.02 -9.99 3.27
C ARG A 137 -9.07 -10.19 2.10
N GLY A 138 -8.26 -9.18 1.78
CA GLY A 138 -7.21 -9.27 0.77
C GLY A 138 -6.20 -10.39 1.06
N MET A 139 -5.70 -10.46 2.30
CA MET A 139 -4.78 -11.53 2.72
C MET A 139 -5.40 -12.92 2.63
N VAL A 140 -6.66 -13.08 3.03
CA VAL A 140 -7.38 -14.37 2.90
C VAL A 140 -7.58 -14.73 1.42
N ALA A 141 -7.90 -13.76 0.56
CA ALA A 141 -8.03 -13.99 -0.87
C ALA A 141 -6.70 -14.45 -1.50
N ILE A 142 -5.58 -13.82 -1.11
CA ILE A 142 -4.23 -14.22 -1.54
C ILE A 142 -3.93 -15.68 -1.12
N ALA A 143 -4.18 -16.04 0.13
CA ALA A 143 -3.98 -17.39 0.62
C ALA A 143 -4.80 -18.42 -0.18
N ARG A 144 -6.09 -18.14 -0.39
CA ARG A 144 -6.97 -19.00 -1.20
C ARG A 144 -6.51 -19.10 -2.65
N SER A 145 -6.03 -18.00 -3.23
CA SER A 145 -5.51 -17.99 -4.60
C SER A 145 -4.26 -18.87 -4.73
N VAL A 146 -3.35 -18.83 -3.75
CA VAL A 146 -2.18 -19.73 -3.71
C VAL A 146 -2.63 -21.19 -3.60
N GLU A 147 -3.61 -21.51 -2.76
CA GLU A 147 -4.13 -22.87 -2.56
C GLU A 147 -4.81 -23.42 -3.81
N THR A 148 -5.63 -22.61 -4.45
CA THR A 148 -6.43 -23.04 -5.63
C THR A 148 -5.68 -22.91 -6.95
N GLY A 149 -4.61 -22.12 -6.97
CA GLY A 149 -3.84 -21.79 -8.19
C GLY A 149 -4.57 -20.86 -9.16
N GLY A 150 -5.63 -20.18 -8.71
CA GLY A 150 -6.51 -19.38 -9.56
C GLY A 150 -6.87 -18.01 -8.99
N ARG A 151 -7.63 -17.26 -9.78
CA ARG A 151 -8.20 -15.96 -9.41
C ARG A 151 -9.25 -16.13 -8.33
N VAL A 152 -9.21 -15.28 -7.30
CA VAL A 152 -10.20 -15.23 -6.22
C VAL A 152 -10.81 -13.84 -6.15
N ALA A 153 -12.14 -13.74 -6.29
CA ALA A 153 -12.86 -12.49 -6.07
C ALA A 153 -13.01 -12.22 -4.57
N LEU A 154 -12.81 -10.97 -4.15
CA LEU A 154 -12.94 -10.61 -2.73
C LEU A 154 -14.38 -10.77 -2.22
N ALA A 155 -15.38 -10.65 -3.09
CA ALA A 155 -16.78 -10.92 -2.75
C ALA A 155 -17.03 -12.37 -2.31
N ASP A 156 -16.18 -13.32 -2.76
CA ASP A 156 -16.28 -14.74 -2.40
C ASP A 156 -15.58 -15.04 -1.05
N VAL A 157 -14.87 -14.06 -0.50
CA VAL A 157 -14.27 -14.14 0.83
C VAL A 157 -15.33 -13.75 1.87
N THR A 158 -16.33 -14.62 2.01
CA THR A 158 -17.41 -14.46 2.99
C THR A 158 -17.14 -15.31 4.22
N GLY A 159 -17.30 -14.70 5.38
CA GLY A 159 -17.55 -15.40 6.64
C GLY A 159 -16.32 -15.92 7.37
N ALA A 160 -16.39 -15.64 8.65
CA ALA A 160 -15.66 -16.21 9.79
C ALA A 160 -14.13 -16.35 9.62
N VAL A 161 -13.48 -15.33 10.05
CA VAL A 161 -12.20 -15.49 10.75
C VAL A 161 -12.47 -16.14 12.10
#